data_cfacb27118e0a7cfa7989da7b32e92d8
#
_entry.id   cfacb27118e0a7cfa7989da7b32e92d8
#
_cell.length_a   1.000
_cell.length_b   1.000
_cell.length_c   1.000
_cell.angle_alpha   90.00
_cell.angle_beta   90.00
_cell.angle_gamma   90.00
#
_symmetry.space_group_name_H-M   'P 1'
#
loop_
_entity.id
_entity.type
_entity.pdbx_description
1 polymer ?
#
loop_
_entity_poly.entity_id
_entity_poly.type
_entity_poly.pdbx_seq_one_letter_code
_entity_poly.pdbx_strand_id
1 'polypeptide(L)'
;METRFIRCLCLVLALLALVSCKKDDEDPSLFKSSDGNYGTTLKLLNEKQKHIYRFSTSPEEENRGIRELNEERLRLACIYASANSEALKMVKNEAGKLSREQMMEVYNSLAPAMQKRQLGKAMKAYAKKEGVLVGDPLPHFGGVGVDGKPFDWSVTDGKRVLLIYEGWGYLKRSTHFWFKDLLAATDRDSLAVVAYVYAASMAELQKRVKAFQLEPYLVISDLQGKEGPLDKKMGIKGIPTYYYTDRQGRVRRVVAGFDPDRFMMETGLSPQWGESWIDKQL
;
A
#
# COMPACT_ATOMS: atom_id res chain seq x y z
N MET A 1 21.86 -34.58 9.95
CA MET A 1 21.40 -33.67 8.89
C MET A 1 20.74 -32.40 9.44
N GLU A 2 20.16 -32.42 10.63
CA GLU A 2 19.49 -31.30 11.28
C GLU A 2 20.39 -30.11 11.69
N THR A 3 21.61 -30.37 12.11
CA THR A 3 22.53 -29.33 12.60
C THR A 3 23.04 -28.36 11.51
N ARG A 4 23.05 -28.77 10.24
CA ARG A 4 23.42 -27.87 9.13
C ARG A 4 22.28 -26.97 8.70
N PHE A 5 21.03 -27.42 8.83
CA PHE A 5 19.83 -26.64 8.49
C PHE A 5 19.60 -25.50 9.49
N ILE A 6 19.80 -25.77 10.78
CA ILE A 6 19.69 -24.76 11.85
C ILE A 6 20.78 -23.68 11.71
N ARG A 7 22.02 -24.05 11.32
CA ARG A 7 23.09 -23.07 11.09
C ARG A 7 22.84 -22.17 9.88
N CYS A 8 22.24 -22.66 8.79
CA CYS A 8 21.83 -21.83 7.66
C CYS A 8 20.67 -20.90 8.02
N LEU A 9 19.70 -21.38 8.80
CA LEU A 9 18.58 -20.56 9.26
C LEU A 9 19.04 -19.44 10.23
N CYS A 10 19.98 -19.74 11.12
CA CYS A 10 20.59 -18.75 12.01
C CYS A 10 21.44 -17.71 11.25
N LEU A 11 22.12 -18.10 10.17
CA LEU A 11 22.88 -17.17 9.32
C LEU A 11 21.97 -16.24 8.53
N VAL A 12 20.83 -16.73 8.04
CA VAL A 12 19.81 -15.90 7.35
C VAL A 12 19.13 -14.98 8.34
N LEU A 13 18.80 -15.43 9.56
CA LEU A 13 18.27 -14.60 10.63
C LEU A 13 19.27 -13.58 11.17
N ALA A 14 20.57 -13.92 11.22
CA ALA A 14 21.64 -12.99 11.61
C ALA A 14 21.89 -11.93 10.52
N LEU A 15 21.77 -12.26 9.24
CA LEU A 15 21.79 -11.29 8.13
C LEU A 15 20.56 -10.38 8.16
N LEU A 16 19.37 -10.89 8.51
CA LEU A 16 18.16 -10.11 8.69
C LEU A 16 18.22 -9.20 9.93
N ALA A 17 18.84 -9.65 11.02
CA ALA A 17 19.07 -8.85 12.23
C ALA A 17 20.10 -7.73 12.01
N LEU A 18 21.13 -7.95 11.17
CA LEU A 18 22.13 -6.94 10.82
C LEU A 18 21.57 -5.83 9.93
N VAL A 19 20.51 -6.08 9.19
CA VAL A 19 19.79 -5.08 8.38
C VAL A 19 18.76 -4.31 9.23
N SER A 20 18.30 -4.89 10.34
CA SER A 20 17.31 -4.27 11.24
C SER A 20 17.90 -3.34 12.30
N CYS A 21 19.20 -3.39 12.55
CA CYS A 21 19.86 -2.60 13.59
C CYS A 21 21.06 -1.86 13.04
N LYS A 22 20.88 -0.77 12.31
CA LYS A 22 21.83 0.34 12.27
C LYS A 22 21.24 1.51 11.50
N LYS A 23 20.91 2.53 12.24
CA LYS A 23 20.60 3.87 11.75
C LYS A 23 21.87 4.72 11.62
N ASP A 24 23.04 4.13 11.83
CA ASP A 24 24.32 4.82 11.88
C ASP A 24 25.36 4.11 11.00
N ASP A 25 25.99 4.88 10.11
CA ASP A 25 27.16 4.54 9.28
C ASP A 25 26.93 3.56 8.12
N GLU A 26 26.24 4.02 7.08
CA GLU A 26 26.33 3.39 5.75
C GLU A 26 27.69 3.76 5.14
N ASP A 27 28.62 2.80 5.15
CA ASP A 27 29.90 2.94 4.48
C ASP A 27 29.70 3.04 2.95
N PRO A 28 30.02 4.18 2.30
CA PRO A 28 29.89 4.34 0.86
C PRO A 28 30.68 3.32 0.04
N SER A 29 31.68 2.66 0.64
CA SER A 29 32.49 1.64 -0.03
C SER A 29 31.73 0.35 -0.28
N LEU A 30 30.65 0.07 0.48
CA LEU A 30 29.76 -1.09 0.25
C LEU A 30 28.98 -0.99 -1.06
N PHE A 31 28.79 0.18 -1.62
CA PHE A 31 28.06 0.39 -2.87
C PHE A 31 28.86 0.04 -4.13
N LYS A 32 30.19 -0.04 -4.06
CA LYS A 32 31.06 -0.33 -5.20
C LYS A 32 31.27 -1.84 -5.50
N SER A 33 30.89 -2.73 -4.56
CA SER A 33 31.09 -4.18 -4.72
C SER A 33 29.79 -5.00 -4.82
N SER A 34 28.65 -4.36 -5.04
CA SER A 34 27.33 -4.92 -4.74
C SER A 34 26.62 -5.66 -5.88
N ASP A 35 27.11 -5.63 -7.12
CA ASP A 35 26.44 -6.30 -8.25
C ASP A 35 26.28 -7.83 -8.04
N GLY A 36 27.25 -8.47 -7.38
CA GLY A 36 27.17 -9.89 -7.04
C GLY A 36 26.14 -10.21 -5.93
N ASN A 37 25.89 -9.27 -5.03
CA ASN A 37 25.02 -9.49 -3.87
C ASN A 37 23.53 -9.36 -4.19
N TYR A 38 23.13 -8.46 -5.10
CA TYR A 38 21.72 -8.32 -5.49
C TYR A 38 21.16 -9.61 -6.08
N GLY A 39 21.83 -10.15 -7.11
CA GLY A 39 21.40 -11.39 -7.77
C GLY A 39 21.38 -12.60 -6.84
N THR A 40 22.36 -12.72 -5.94
CA THR A 40 22.43 -13.80 -4.95
C THR A 40 21.29 -13.68 -3.95
N THR A 41 21.05 -12.47 -3.39
CA THR A 41 19.95 -12.25 -2.44
C THR A 41 18.60 -12.45 -3.11
N LEU A 42 18.42 -11.98 -4.35
CA LEU A 42 17.17 -12.20 -5.11
C LEU A 42 16.89 -13.69 -5.33
N LYS A 43 17.93 -14.52 -5.60
CA LYS A 43 17.77 -15.97 -5.68
C LYS A 43 17.28 -16.57 -4.37
N LEU A 44 17.81 -16.13 -3.23
CA LEU A 44 17.33 -16.59 -1.91
C LEU A 44 15.87 -16.20 -1.66
N LEU A 45 15.46 -15.00 -2.06
CA LEU A 45 14.05 -14.57 -1.98
C LEU A 45 13.14 -15.39 -2.91
N ASN A 46 13.64 -15.82 -4.07
CA ASN A 46 12.89 -16.70 -4.96
C ASN A 46 12.74 -18.13 -4.37
N GLU A 47 13.75 -18.66 -3.69
CA GLU A 47 13.62 -19.94 -2.97
C GLU A 47 12.65 -19.81 -1.79
N LYS A 48 12.67 -18.68 -1.05
CA LYS A 48 11.69 -18.37 -0.01
C LYS A 48 10.26 -18.34 -0.57
N GLN A 49 10.05 -17.82 -1.77
CA GLN A 49 8.75 -17.86 -2.45
C GLN A 49 8.26 -19.28 -2.71
N LYS A 50 9.14 -20.14 -3.23
CA LYS A 50 8.81 -21.56 -3.45
C LYS A 50 8.44 -22.25 -2.14
N HIS A 51 9.16 -21.92 -1.07
CA HIS A 51 8.86 -22.44 0.26
C HIS A 51 7.48 -22.00 0.77
N ILE A 52 7.12 -20.72 0.58
CA ILE A 52 5.79 -20.21 0.94
C ILE A 52 4.70 -20.99 0.21
N TYR A 53 4.78 -21.13 -1.12
CA TYR A 53 3.80 -21.89 -1.90
C TYR A 53 3.70 -23.37 -1.51
N ARG A 54 4.80 -23.97 -1.08
CA ARG A 54 4.84 -25.40 -0.74
C ARG A 54 4.35 -25.72 0.67
N PHE A 55 4.52 -24.79 1.61
CA PHE A 55 4.35 -25.09 3.04
C PHE A 55 3.30 -24.20 3.73
N SER A 56 2.71 -23.23 3.05
CA SER A 56 1.58 -22.48 3.62
C SER A 56 0.40 -23.42 3.84
N THR A 57 -0.21 -23.31 5.01
CA THR A 57 -1.31 -24.17 5.45
C THR A 57 -2.67 -23.59 5.10
N SER A 58 -2.71 -22.32 4.71
CA SER A 58 -3.93 -21.61 4.31
C SER A 58 -3.65 -20.55 3.23
N PRO A 59 -4.67 -20.16 2.44
CA PRO A 59 -4.57 -19.04 1.49
C PRO A 59 -4.21 -17.72 2.16
N GLU A 60 -4.64 -17.50 3.41
CA GLU A 60 -4.28 -16.32 4.20
C GLU A 60 -2.78 -16.28 4.48
N GLU A 61 -2.22 -17.39 4.99
CA GLU A 61 -0.78 -17.51 5.28
C GLU A 61 0.06 -17.32 4.02
N GLU A 62 -0.35 -17.96 2.92
CA GLU A 62 0.31 -17.80 1.62
C GLU A 62 0.27 -16.35 1.15
N ASN A 63 -0.89 -15.72 1.14
CA ASN A 63 -1.06 -14.33 0.71
C ASN A 63 -0.20 -13.39 1.56
N ARG A 64 -0.21 -13.56 2.89
CA ARG A 64 0.61 -12.79 3.82
C ARG A 64 2.11 -12.98 3.52
N GLY A 65 2.55 -14.22 3.37
CA GLY A 65 3.96 -14.54 3.10
C GLY A 65 4.44 -13.94 1.77
N ILE A 66 3.63 -13.98 0.72
CA ILE A 66 3.95 -13.38 -0.57
C ILE A 66 3.99 -11.85 -0.51
N ARG A 67 3.07 -11.20 0.24
CA ARG A 67 3.13 -9.76 0.45
C ARG A 67 4.42 -9.33 1.13
N GLU A 68 4.76 -9.99 2.24
CA GLU A 68 6.00 -9.72 2.98
C GLU A 68 7.24 -9.89 2.09
N LEU A 69 7.25 -10.95 1.29
CA LEU A 69 8.33 -11.21 0.35
C LEU A 69 8.45 -10.13 -0.72
N ASN A 70 7.34 -9.64 -1.26
CA ASN A 70 7.33 -8.57 -2.25
C ASN A 70 7.82 -7.23 -1.67
N GLU A 71 7.48 -6.94 -0.42
CA GLU A 71 8.01 -5.77 0.31
C GLU A 71 9.52 -5.90 0.54
N GLU A 72 9.98 -7.09 0.92
CA GLU A 72 11.41 -7.38 1.10
C GLU A 72 12.20 -7.23 -0.23
N ARG A 73 11.63 -7.69 -1.35
CA ARG A 73 12.21 -7.49 -2.68
C ARG A 73 12.30 -6.02 -3.07
N LEU A 74 11.24 -5.26 -2.81
CA LEU A 74 11.22 -3.83 -3.13
C LEU A 74 12.24 -3.07 -2.28
N ARG A 75 12.34 -3.37 -0.98
CA ARG A 75 13.37 -2.80 -0.11
C ARG A 75 14.79 -3.12 -0.60
N LEU A 76 15.04 -4.37 -0.96
CA LEU A 76 16.31 -4.79 -1.55
C LEU A 76 16.61 -4.00 -2.84
N ALA A 77 15.60 -3.85 -3.72
CA ALA A 77 15.76 -3.09 -4.95
C ALA A 77 16.10 -1.62 -4.68
N CYS A 78 15.50 -0.98 -3.66
CA CYS A 78 15.84 0.39 -3.28
C CYS A 78 17.31 0.52 -2.84
N ILE A 79 17.82 -0.44 -2.06
CA ILE A 79 19.23 -0.45 -1.59
C ILE A 79 20.20 -0.55 -2.78
N TYR A 80 19.88 -1.38 -3.77
CA TYR A 80 20.79 -1.67 -4.88
C TYR A 80 20.51 -0.85 -6.15
N ALA A 81 19.51 0.04 -6.14
CA ALA A 81 19.09 0.79 -7.32
C ALA A 81 20.20 1.65 -7.97
N SER A 82 21.15 2.13 -7.17
CA SER A 82 22.28 2.94 -7.67
C SER A 82 23.36 2.13 -8.37
N ALA A 83 23.44 0.83 -8.09
CA ALA A 83 24.48 -0.06 -8.60
C ALA A 83 23.96 -1.11 -9.59
N ASN A 84 22.64 -1.37 -9.63
CA ASN A 84 22.05 -2.45 -10.40
C ASN A 84 20.83 -1.97 -11.22
N SER A 85 20.90 -2.19 -12.54
CA SER A 85 19.86 -1.72 -13.48
C SER A 85 18.51 -2.44 -13.31
N GLU A 86 18.52 -3.72 -12.89
CA GLU A 86 17.27 -4.48 -12.65
C GLU A 86 16.61 -4.04 -11.36
N ALA A 87 17.40 -3.79 -10.31
CA ALA A 87 16.90 -3.17 -9.08
C ALA A 87 16.27 -1.81 -9.36
N LEU A 88 16.91 -0.98 -10.15
CA LEU A 88 16.39 0.33 -10.54
C LEU A 88 15.10 0.22 -11.36
N LYS A 89 14.99 -0.77 -12.26
CA LYS A 89 13.75 -1.05 -12.99
C LYS A 89 12.62 -1.48 -12.05
N MET A 90 12.93 -2.32 -11.06
CA MET A 90 11.94 -2.75 -10.06
C MET A 90 11.43 -1.56 -9.26
N VAL A 91 12.30 -0.68 -8.76
CA VAL A 91 11.89 0.57 -8.07
C VAL A 91 10.99 1.41 -8.95
N LYS A 92 11.30 1.56 -10.23
CA LYS A 92 10.45 2.28 -11.18
C LYS A 92 9.05 1.66 -11.30
N ASN A 93 8.98 0.34 -11.47
CA ASN A 93 7.73 -0.37 -11.68
C ASN A 93 6.84 -0.35 -10.45
N GLU A 94 7.46 -0.40 -9.27
CA GLU A 94 6.78 -0.42 -7.97
C GLU A 94 6.73 0.97 -7.29
N ALA A 95 6.98 2.05 -8.05
CA ALA A 95 7.04 3.42 -7.51
C ALA A 95 5.79 3.81 -6.71
N GLY A 96 4.62 3.29 -7.06
CA GLY A 96 3.36 3.52 -6.34
C GLY A 96 3.30 2.94 -4.94
N LYS A 97 4.26 2.09 -4.56
CA LYS A 97 4.38 1.47 -3.23
C LYS A 97 5.42 2.16 -2.35
N LEU A 98 6.12 3.17 -2.86
CA LEU A 98 7.15 3.91 -2.14
C LEU A 98 6.63 5.27 -1.69
N SER A 99 7.09 5.70 -0.52
CA SER A 99 6.85 7.06 -0.04
C SER A 99 7.69 8.08 -0.83
N ARG A 100 7.36 9.37 -0.65
CA ARG A 100 8.14 10.47 -1.24
C ARG A 100 9.58 10.45 -0.76
N GLU A 101 9.78 10.20 0.53
CA GLU A 101 11.07 10.12 1.18
C GLU A 101 11.90 8.97 0.61
N GLN A 102 11.33 7.75 0.58
CA GLN A 102 11.98 6.58 0.00
C GLN A 102 12.37 6.79 -1.47
N MET A 103 11.47 7.40 -2.27
CA MET A 103 11.77 7.71 -3.67
C MET A 103 12.90 8.73 -3.79
N MET A 104 12.95 9.73 -2.90
CA MET A 104 14.04 10.72 -2.89
C MET A 104 15.35 10.12 -2.40
N GLU A 105 15.34 9.22 -1.44
CA GLU A 105 16.53 8.49 -1.00
C GLU A 105 17.15 7.71 -2.17
N VAL A 106 16.32 6.93 -2.89
CA VAL A 106 16.79 6.23 -4.10
C VAL A 106 17.32 7.22 -5.15
N TYR A 107 16.59 8.31 -5.44
CA TYR A 107 17.06 9.33 -6.38
C TYR A 107 18.41 9.92 -5.98
N ASN A 108 18.60 10.26 -4.71
CA ASN A 108 19.84 10.86 -4.19
C ASN A 108 21.00 9.87 -4.20
N SER A 109 20.75 8.55 -4.10
CA SER A 109 21.78 7.53 -4.20
C SER A 109 22.30 7.33 -5.63
N LEU A 110 21.53 7.74 -6.66
CA LEU A 110 21.95 7.60 -8.05
C LEU A 110 23.13 8.49 -8.40
N ALA A 111 24.05 7.98 -9.23
CA ALA A 111 25.11 8.78 -9.80
C ALA A 111 24.55 10.03 -10.55
N PRO A 112 25.24 11.19 -10.53
CA PRO A 112 24.75 12.42 -11.16
C PRO A 112 24.33 12.28 -12.64
N ALA A 113 25.03 11.41 -13.38
CA ALA A 113 24.67 11.09 -14.77
C ALA A 113 23.30 10.40 -14.86
N MET A 114 22.98 9.48 -13.92
CA MET A 114 21.71 8.78 -13.86
C MET A 114 20.56 9.67 -13.41
N GLN A 115 20.80 10.58 -12.45
CA GLN A 115 19.80 11.56 -12.02
C GLN A 115 19.33 12.47 -13.17
N LYS A 116 20.19 12.76 -14.15
CA LYS A 116 19.87 13.59 -15.34
C LYS A 116 19.09 12.81 -16.41
N ARG A 117 19.08 11.48 -16.37
CA ARG A 117 18.35 10.63 -17.33
C ARG A 117 16.84 10.66 -17.05
N GLN A 118 16.05 10.17 -18.01
CA GLN A 118 14.60 10.15 -17.94
C GLN A 118 14.08 9.49 -16.64
N LEU A 119 14.70 8.39 -16.22
CA LEU A 119 14.31 7.67 -15.00
C LEU A 119 14.55 8.50 -13.73
N GLY A 120 15.73 9.10 -13.57
CA GLY A 120 16.00 10.00 -12.42
C GLY A 120 15.05 11.20 -12.39
N LYS A 121 14.77 11.80 -13.55
CA LYS A 121 13.78 12.88 -13.66
C LYS A 121 12.37 12.41 -13.26
N ALA A 122 11.97 11.19 -13.64
CA ALA A 122 10.68 10.61 -13.27
C ALA A 122 10.57 10.35 -11.75
N MET A 123 11.64 9.85 -11.11
CA MET A 123 11.68 9.65 -9.66
C MET A 123 11.53 10.97 -8.90
N LYS A 124 12.28 12.01 -9.31
CA LYS A 124 12.16 13.34 -8.73
C LYS A 124 10.77 13.96 -8.93
N ALA A 125 10.18 13.75 -10.10
CA ALA A 125 8.81 14.19 -10.40
C ALA A 125 7.77 13.45 -9.55
N TYR A 126 7.97 12.14 -9.31
CA TYR A 126 7.10 11.35 -8.43
C TYR A 126 7.10 11.90 -7.00
N ALA A 127 8.28 12.16 -6.43
CA ALA A 127 8.40 12.71 -5.08
C ALA A 127 7.74 14.08 -4.91
N LYS A 128 7.63 14.86 -6.02
CA LYS A 128 6.98 16.17 -6.05
C LYS A 128 5.53 16.13 -6.51
N LYS A 129 4.99 14.95 -6.81
CA LYS A 129 3.63 14.79 -7.33
C LYS A 129 2.61 15.29 -6.32
N GLU A 130 1.62 16.05 -6.78
CA GLU A 130 0.44 16.43 -6.00
C GLU A 130 -0.43 15.20 -5.67
N GLY A 131 -1.19 15.28 -4.60
CA GLY A 131 -2.09 14.24 -4.13
C GLY A 131 -1.49 13.37 -3.03
N VAL A 132 -2.27 12.42 -2.57
CA VAL A 132 -1.93 11.52 -1.47
C VAL A 132 -1.15 10.32 -2.01
N LEU A 133 0.02 10.07 -1.45
CA LEU A 133 0.88 8.94 -1.80
C LEU A 133 1.08 8.03 -0.59
N VAL A 134 1.70 6.88 -0.81
CA VAL A 134 2.16 5.99 0.26
C VAL A 134 3.07 6.76 1.22
N GLY A 135 2.90 6.56 2.53
CA GLY A 135 3.61 7.25 3.60
C GLY A 135 2.98 8.58 4.05
N ASP A 136 2.22 9.24 3.17
CA ASP A 136 1.51 10.47 3.56
C ASP A 136 0.40 10.15 4.59
N PRO A 137 0.06 11.07 5.50
CA PRO A 137 -1.14 10.93 6.30
C PRO A 137 -2.38 10.99 5.40
N LEU A 138 -3.38 10.15 5.67
CA LEU A 138 -4.69 10.28 5.01
C LEU A 138 -5.34 11.59 5.45
N PRO A 139 -5.65 12.50 4.51
CA PRO A 139 -6.23 13.79 4.90
C PRO A 139 -7.63 13.60 5.49
N HIS A 140 -7.87 14.15 6.67
CA HIS A 140 -9.22 14.36 7.17
C HIS A 140 -9.79 15.60 6.48
N PHE A 141 -10.69 15.40 5.54
CA PHE A 141 -11.34 16.47 4.80
C PHE A 141 -12.75 16.75 5.34
N GLY A 142 -13.22 17.97 5.16
CA GLY A 142 -14.58 18.36 5.53
C GLY A 142 -15.61 17.66 4.64
N GLY A 143 -16.73 17.31 5.23
CA GLY A 143 -17.85 16.69 4.54
C GLY A 143 -18.96 16.37 5.53
N VAL A 144 -20.04 15.81 5.01
CA VAL A 144 -21.22 15.43 5.81
C VAL A 144 -21.49 13.93 5.67
N GLY A 145 -22.02 13.34 6.73
CA GLY A 145 -22.58 11.99 6.73
C GLY A 145 -23.98 11.95 6.11
N VAL A 146 -24.56 10.75 6.07
CA VAL A 146 -25.94 10.54 5.55
C VAL A 146 -27.02 11.23 6.37
N ASP A 147 -26.73 11.58 7.62
CA ASP A 147 -27.62 12.33 8.52
C ASP A 147 -27.51 13.86 8.36
N GLY A 148 -26.65 14.32 7.46
CA GLY A 148 -26.39 15.74 7.19
C GLY A 148 -25.48 16.42 8.21
N LYS A 149 -24.99 15.70 9.22
CA LYS A 149 -24.03 16.26 10.18
C LYS A 149 -22.62 16.23 9.64
N PRO A 150 -21.73 17.12 10.11
CA PRO A 150 -20.32 17.04 9.81
C PRO A 150 -19.78 15.62 10.11
N PHE A 151 -19.02 15.06 9.16
CA PHE A 151 -18.42 13.74 9.35
C PHE A 151 -17.33 13.82 10.42
N ASP A 152 -17.46 12.97 11.42
CA ASP A 152 -16.50 12.88 12.51
C ASP A 152 -15.43 11.83 12.21
N TRP A 153 -14.23 12.29 11.85
CA TRP A 153 -13.09 11.40 11.58
C TRP A 153 -12.58 10.69 12.83
N SER A 154 -12.92 11.14 14.04
CA SER A 154 -12.48 10.49 15.27
C SER A 154 -12.96 9.04 15.40
N VAL A 155 -14.05 8.67 14.70
CA VAL A 155 -14.53 7.29 14.61
C VAL A 155 -13.52 6.32 13.99
N THR A 156 -12.48 6.85 13.34
CA THR A 156 -11.40 6.10 12.71
C THR A 156 -10.12 6.05 13.56
N ASP A 157 -10.07 6.75 14.68
CA ASP A 157 -8.86 6.86 15.51
C ASP A 157 -8.40 5.48 16.02
N GLY A 158 -7.12 5.21 15.87
CA GLY A 158 -6.50 3.94 16.27
C GLY A 158 -6.86 2.75 15.38
N LYS A 159 -7.66 2.93 14.35
CA LYS A 159 -8.05 1.91 13.37
C LYS A 159 -7.26 2.07 12.08
N ARG A 160 -7.11 1.00 11.33
CA ARG A 160 -6.80 1.13 9.90
C ARG A 160 -8.01 1.67 9.16
N VAL A 161 -7.77 2.42 8.11
CA VAL A 161 -8.85 3.00 7.29
C VAL A 161 -8.75 2.46 5.88
N LEU A 162 -9.84 1.92 5.37
CA LEU A 162 -10.05 1.71 3.95
C LEU A 162 -10.99 2.81 3.45
N LEU A 163 -10.42 3.85 2.84
CA LEU A 163 -11.23 4.87 2.15
C LEU A 163 -11.46 4.41 0.71
N ILE A 164 -12.71 4.16 0.38
CA ILE A 164 -13.19 3.88 -0.98
C ILE A 164 -13.64 5.20 -1.58
N TYR A 165 -12.79 5.76 -2.45
CA TYR A 165 -13.06 7.06 -3.06
C TYR A 165 -13.86 6.89 -4.33
N GLU A 166 -15.18 7.06 -4.23
CA GLU A 166 -16.18 7.01 -5.30
C GLU A 166 -16.10 5.71 -6.16
N GLY A 167 -16.81 5.72 -7.28
CA GLY A 167 -16.84 4.60 -8.23
C GLY A 167 -17.97 3.62 -8.03
N TRP A 168 -18.83 3.87 -7.05
CA TRP A 168 -19.91 2.97 -6.66
C TRP A 168 -20.84 2.57 -7.81
N GLY A 169 -21.11 3.49 -8.74
CA GLY A 169 -21.92 3.22 -9.94
C GLY A 169 -21.20 2.41 -11.02
N TYR A 170 -19.88 2.25 -10.93
CA TYR A 170 -19.08 1.48 -11.90
C TYR A 170 -18.72 0.09 -11.38
N LEU A 171 -18.89 -0.16 -10.07
CA LEU A 171 -18.60 -1.45 -9.48
C LEU A 171 -19.65 -2.48 -9.92
N LYS A 172 -19.18 -3.66 -10.28
CA LYS A 172 -20.06 -4.80 -10.52
C LYS A 172 -20.76 -5.21 -9.22
N ARG A 173 -21.94 -5.82 -9.33
CA ARG A 173 -22.68 -6.33 -8.17
C ARG A 173 -21.86 -7.27 -7.31
N SER A 174 -21.03 -8.12 -7.92
CA SER A 174 -20.12 -9.02 -7.20
C SER A 174 -19.11 -8.26 -6.32
N THR A 175 -18.64 -7.09 -6.77
CA THR A 175 -17.72 -6.24 -5.98
C THR A 175 -18.43 -5.63 -4.76
N HIS A 176 -19.70 -5.24 -4.90
CA HIS A 176 -20.48 -4.76 -3.74
C HIS A 176 -20.64 -5.87 -2.70
N PHE A 177 -20.94 -7.10 -3.12
CA PHE A 177 -20.97 -8.24 -2.21
C PHE A 177 -19.63 -8.51 -1.58
N TRP A 178 -18.56 -8.46 -2.35
CA TRP A 178 -17.20 -8.66 -1.85
C TRP A 178 -16.86 -7.70 -0.69
N PHE A 179 -17.18 -6.41 -0.83
CA PHE A 179 -16.95 -5.45 0.26
C PHE A 179 -17.89 -5.64 1.45
N LYS A 180 -19.14 -6.07 1.25
CA LYS A 180 -20.05 -6.43 2.35
C LYS A 180 -19.53 -7.63 3.14
N ASP A 181 -19.06 -8.65 2.43
CA ASP A 181 -18.49 -9.85 3.05
C ASP A 181 -17.19 -9.52 3.78
N LEU A 182 -16.34 -8.64 3.21
CA LEU A 182 -15.17 -8.10 3.90
C LEU A 182 -15.56 -7.41 5.22
N LEU A 183 -16.58 -6.55 5.20
CA LEU A 183 -17.07 -5.88 6.41
C LEU A 183 -17.60 -6.86 7.46
N ALA A 184 -18.23 -7.95 7.02
CA ALA A 184 -18.73 -8.99 7.93
C ALA A 184 -17.59 -9.83 8.53
N ALA A 185 -16.50 -10.02 7.77
CA ALA A 185 -15.34 -10.80 8.20
C ALA A 185 -14.33 -9.98 9.04
N THR A 186 -14.48 -8.65 9.11
CA THR A 186 -13.50 -7.76 9.75
C THR A 186 -14.04 -7.19 11.06
N ASP A 187 -13.18 -7.16 12.08
CA ASP A 187 -13.47 -6.45 13.32
C ASP A 187 -13.53 -4.93 13.07
N ARG A 188 -14.65 -4.32 13.44
CA ARG A 188 -14.91 -2.88 13.27
C ARG A 188 -14.05 -2.00 14.20
N ASP A 189 -13.47 -2.55 15.23
CA ASP A 189 -12.51 -1.86 16.07
C ASP A 189 -11.08 -1.91 15.49
N SER A 190 -10.87 -2.75 14.49
CA SER A 190 -9.61 -2.88 13.77
C SER A 190 -9.59 -2.11 12.45
N LEU A 191 -10.67 -2.16 11.67
CA LEU A 191 -10.79 -1.55 10.34
C LEU A 191 -12.03 -0.68 10.24
N ALA A 192 -11.85 0.60 9.87
CA ALA A 192 -12.90 1.50 9.46
C ALA A 192 -12.98 1.54 7.92
N VAL A 193 -14.15 1.24 7.36
CA VAL A 193 -14.37 1.36 5.91
C VAL A 193 -15.19 2.61 5.64
N VAL A 194 -14.56 3.60 5.02
CA VAL A 194 -15.14 4.90 4.70
C VAL A 194 -15.49 4.95 3.21
N ALA A 195 -16.74 5.25 2.89
CA ALA A 195 -17.25 5.41 1.55
C ALA A 195 -17.38 6.89 1.21
N TYR A 196 -16.48 7.43 0.39
CA TYR A 196 -16.67 8.76 -0.18
C TYR A 196 -17.59 8.68 -1.40
N VAL A 197 -18.58 9.55 -1.44
CA VAL A 197 -19.62 9.56 -2.47
C VAL A 197 -19.74 10.95 -3.07
N TYR A 198 -19.60 11.07 -4.40
CA TYR A 198 -19.93 12.30 -5.11
C TYR A 198 -21.41 12.59 -4.95
N ALA A 199 -21.74 13.77 -4.47
CA ALA A 199 -23.09 14.31 -4.44
C ALA A 199 -23.02 15.83 -4.44
N ALA A 200 -23.96 16.48 -5.11
CA ALA A 200 -24.09 17.95 -5.11
C ALA A 200 -25.13 18.43 -4.08
N SER A 201 -25.82 17.52 -3.40
CA SER A 201 -26.81 17.81 -2.36
C SER A 201 -27.02 16.63 -1.43
N MET A 202 -27.60 16.89 -0.25
CA MET A 202 -28.00 15.84 0.68
C MET A 202 -29.01 14.87 0.08
N ALA A 203 -29.97 15.36 -0.70
CA ALA A 203 -30.96 14.50 -1.37
C ALA A 203 -30.29 13.53 -2.36
N GLU A 204 -29.29 14.00 -3.10
CA GLU A 204 -28.51 13.13 -4.00
C GLU A 204 -27.68 12.14 -3.20
N LEU A 205 -27.01 12.56 -2.13
CA LEU A 205 -26.24 11.66 -1.26
C LEU A 205 -27.10 10.52 -0.75
N GLN A 206 -28.26 10.83 -0.15
CA GLN A 206 -29.20 9.84 0.39
C GLN A 206 -29.71 8.89 -0.70
N LYS A 207 -30.04 9.43 -1.89
CA LYS A 207 -30.45 8.63 -3.04
C LYS A 207 -29.35 7.64 -3.46
N ARG A 208 -28.09 8.10 -3.53
CA ARG A 208 -26.94 7.25 -3.91
C ARG A 208 -26.62 6.19 -2.84
N VAL A 209 -26.66 6.57 -1.56
CA VAL A 209 -26.45 5.62 -0.45
C VAL A 209 -27.47 4.48 -0.53
N LYS A 210 -28.75 4.79 -0.73
CA LYS A 210 -29.79 3.79 -0.90
C LYS A 210 -29.61 2.96 -2.18
N ALA A 211 -29.31 3.62 -3.31
CA ALA A 211 -29.14 2.93 -4.60
C ALA A 211 -27.98 1.94 -4.60
N PHE A 212 -26.88 2.27 -3.93
CA PHE A 212 -25.67 1.43 -3.85
C PHE A 212 -25.59 0.63 -2.55
N GLN A 213 -26.61 0.72 -1.68
CA GLN A 213 -26.68 -0.02 -0.40
C GLN A 213 -25.45 0.23 0.48
N LEU A 214 -25.12 1.51 0.71
CA LEU A 214 -23.91 1.92 1.44
C LEU A 214 -24.12 2.09 2.94
N GLU A 215 -25.31 1.76 3.47
CA GLU A 215 -25.63 1.90 4.89
C GLU A 215 -24.64 1.20 5.85
N PRO A 216 -24.01 0.09 5.47
CA PRO A 216 -23.01 -0.56 6.33
C PRO A 216 -21.70 0.20 6.48
N TYR A 217 -21.42 1.18 5.60
CA TYR A 217 -20.17 1.93 5.56
C TYR A 217 -20.27 3.25 6.33
N LEU A 218 -19.10 3.80 6.72
CA LEU A 218 -19.00 5.19 7.16
C LEU A 218 -19.05 6.08 5.92
N VAL A 219 -20.20 6.68 5.63
CA VAL A 219 -20.39 7.47 4.40
C VAL A 219 -20.02 8.93 4.63
N ILE A 220 -19.27 9.50 3.68
CA ILE A 220 -18.93 10.93 3.66
C ILE A 220 -19.07 11.50 2.24
N SER A 221 -19.52 12.74 2.13
CA SER A 221 -19.54 13.55 0.92
C SER A 221 -19.19 15.00 1.25
N ASP A 222 -18.42 15.67 0.40
CA ASP A 222 -18.16 17.12 0.52
C ASP A 222 -19.24 17.98 -0.13
N LEU A 223 -20.25 17.35 -0.74
CA LEU A 223 -21.36 17.97 -1.48
C LEU A 223 -20.92 18.90 -2.62
N GLN A 224 -19.69 18.73 -3.14
CA GLN A 224 -19.19 19.50 -4.29
C GLN A 224 -19.41 18.77 -5.63
N GLY A 225 -19.97 17.57 -5.59
CA GLY A 225 -20.16 16.74 -6.77
C GLY A 225 -18.86 16.19 -7.34
N LYS A 226 -18.88 15.89 -8.63
CA LYS A 226 -17.71 15.37 -9.37
C LYS A 226 -16.75 16.51 -9.72
N GLU A 227 -15.44 16.18 -9.76
CA GLU A 227 -14.36 17.10 -10.14
C GLU A 227 -14.22 18.30 -9.15
N GLY A 228 -14.58 18.08 -7.90
CA GLY A 228 -14.38 19.04 -6.82
C GLY A 228 -12.89 19.21 -6.45
N PRO A 229 -12.56 20.22 -5.63
CA PRO A 229 -11.19 20.49 -5.21
C PRO A 229 -10.56 19.33 -4.45
N LEU A 230 -11.36 18.45 -3.87
CA LEU A 230 -10.90 17.27 -3.15
C LEU A 230 -10.24 16.25 -4.10
N ASP A 231 -10.73 16.08 -5.33
CA ASP A 231 -10.14 15.19 -6.32
C ASP A 231 -8.67 15.54 -6.59
N LYS A 232 -8.38 16.84 -6.73
CA LYS A 232 -7.01 17.33 -6.90
C LYS A 232 -6.18 17.10 -5.65
N LYS A 233 -6.72 17.43 -4.47
CA LYS A 233 -6.05 17.24 -3.17
C LYS A 233 -5.72 15.78 -2.90
N MET A 234 -6.61 14.87 -3.24
CA MET A 234 -6.40 13.42 -3.12
C MET A 234 -5.53 12.85 -4.25
N GLY A 235 -5.37 13.56 -5.35
CA GLY A 235 -4.60 13.11 -6.52
C GLY A 235 -5.32 12.05 -7.34
N ILE A 236 -6.65 12.12 -7.39
CA ILE A 236 -7.51 11.16 -8.11
C ILE A 236 -7.23 11.23 -9.61
N LYS A 237 -6.94 10.07 -10.20
CA LYS A 237 -6.75 9.91 -11.65
C LYS A 237 -7.80 8.99 -12.28
N GLY A 238 -8.53 8.28 -11.46
CA GLY A 238 -9.57 7.35 -11.87
C GLY A 238 -10.35 6.87 -10.66
N ILE A 239 -11.54 6.36 -10.88
CA ILE A 239 -12.45 5.86 -9.87
C ILE A 239 -12.87 4.42 -10.19
N PRO A 240 -13.04 3.57 -9.16
CA PRO A 240 -12.75 3.83 -7.77
C PRO A 240 -11.25 3.95 -7.49
N THR A 241 -10.87 4.75 -6.49
CA THR A 241 -9.54 4.74 -5.90
C THR A 241 -9.65 4.37 -4.43
N TYR A 242 -8.78 3.48 -3.98
CA TYR A 242 -8.74 2.98 -2.61
C TYR A 242 -7.49 3.48 -1.92
N TYR A 243 -7.66 4.03 -0.71
CA TYR A 243 -6.56 4.38 0.19
C TYR A 243 -6.66 3.48 1.41
N TYR A 244 -5.62 2.71 1.67
CA TYR A 244 -5.54 1.85 2.83
C TYR A 244 -4.44 2.35 3.76
N THR A 245 -4.76 2.53 5.06
CA THR A 245 -3.84 3.10 6.03
C THR A 245 -3.40 2.08 7.07
N ASP A 246 -2.32 2.41 7.80
CA ASP A 246 -2.02 1.82 9.10
C ASP A 246 -2.88 2.46 10.21
N ARG A 247 -2.66 1.99 11.46
CA ARG A 247 -3.37 2.50 12.65
C ARG A 247 -2.96 3.93 13.04
N GLN A 248 -1.84 4.43 12.51
CA GLN A 248 -1.38 5.79 12.67
C GLN A 248 -1.95 6.74 11.59
N GLY A 249 -2.85 6.23 10.74
CA GLY A 249 -3.48 6.99 9.66
C GLY A 249 -2.56 7.27 8.47
N ARG A 250 -1.39 6.61 8.37
CA ARG A 250 -0.50 6.75 7.22
C ARG A 250 -0.92 5.82 6.11
N VAL A 251 -0.98 6.33 4.89
CA VAL A 251 -1.34 5.57 3.70
C VAL A 251 -0.28 4.51 3.40
N ARG A 252 -0.69 3.26 3.40
CA ARG A 252 0.14 2.09 3.08
C ARG A 252 -0.03 1.65 1.64
N ARG A 253 -1.22 1.84 1.08
CA ARG A 253 -1.52 1.50 -0.32
C ARG A 253 -2.48 2.50 -0.93
N VAL A 254 -2.23 2.79 -2.22
CA VAL A 254 -3.17 3.50 -3.09
C VAL A 254 -3.43 2.61 -4.29
N VAL A 255 -4.66 2.14 -4.45
CA VAL A 255 -5.05 1.20 -5.51
C VAL A 255 -6.11 1.86 -6.38
N ALA A 256 -5.89 1.95 -7.68
CA ALA A 256 -6.88 2.43 -8.64
C ALA A 256 -7.54 1.25 -9.38
N GLY A 257 -8.86 1.31 -9.52
CA GLY A 257 -9.66 0.20 -10.03
C GLY A 257 -9.81 -0.92 -9.02
N PHE A 258 -10.65 -1.91 -9.33
CA PHE A 258 -10.88 -3.07 -8.46
C PHE A 258 -10.67 -4.37 -9.22
N ASP A 259 -9.72 -5.14 -8.74
CA ASP A 259 -9.49 -6.54 -9.04
C ASP A 259 -9.31 -7.24 -7.69
N PRO A 260 -10.14 -8.25 -7.33
CA PRO A 260 -10.12 -8.86 -6.01
C PRO A 260 -8.78 -9.45 -5.61
N ASP A 261 -8.13 -10.19 -6.51
CA ASP A 261 -6.88 -10.88 -6.21
C ASP A 261 -5.75 -9.88 -6.00
N ARG A 262 -5.66 -8.89 -6.89
CA ARG A 262 -4.72 -7.79 -6.74
C ARG A 262 -4.99 -6.98 -5.48
N PHE A 263 -6.26 -6.69 -5.18
CA PHE A 263 -6.63 -5.92 -3.98
C PHE A 263 -6.23 -6.66 -2.70
N MET A 264 -6.54 -7.97 -2.61
CA MET A 264 -6.10 -8.82 -1.50
C MET A 264 -4.58 -8.85 -1.36
N MET A 265 -3.87 -9.00 -2.48
CA MET A 265 -2.41 -9.03 -2.49
C MET A 265 -1.80 -7.68 -2.05
N GLU A 266 -2.39 -6.55 -2.44
CA GLU A 266 -1.89 -5.22 -2.08
C GLU A 266 -2.23 -4.82 -0.64
N THR A 267 -3.43 -5.15 -0.16
CA THR A 267 -3.94 -4.67 1.13
C THR A 267 -3.95 -5.72 2.24
N GLY A 268 -3.96 -7.01 1.90
CA GLY A 268 -4.19 -8.09 2.85
C GLY A 268 -5.64 -8.25 3.29
N LEU A 269 -6.56 -7.46 2.75
CA LEU A 269 -7.98 -7.53 3.08
C LEU A 269 -8.68 -8.59 2.24
N SER A 270 -9.48 -9.45 2.87
CA SER A 270 -10.24 -10.50 2.20
C SER A 270 -11.55 -10.79 2.91
N PRO A 271 -12.64 -11.07 2.17
CA PRO A 271 -13.88 -11.61 2.73
C PRO A 271 -13.71 -12.94 3.46
N GLN A 272 -12.66 -13.71 3.17
CA GLN A 272 -12.43 -15.03 3.76
C GLN A 272 -11.81 -14.96 5.15
N TRP A 273 -10.95 -13.95 5.43
CA TRP A 273 -10.23 -13.83 6.69
C TRP A 273 -10.22 -12.42 7.28
N GLY A 274 -10.97 -11.47 6.68
CA GLY A 274 -10.96 -10.08 7.11
C GLY A 274 -9.64 -9.40 6.80
N GLU A 275 -8.88 -9.09 7.83
CA GLU A 275 -7.63 -8.36 7.74
C GLU A 275 -6.44 -9.22 8.18
N SER A 276 -5.47 -9.44 7.29
CA SER A 276 -4.25 -10.18 7.58
C SER A 276 -2.97 -9.32 7.45
N TRP A 277 -3.12 -8.00 7.54
CA TRP A 277 -1.99 -7.07 7.45
C TRP A 277 -1.09 -7.16 8.67
N ILE A 278 0.21 -7.25 8.46
CA ILE A 278 1.20 -7.12 9.53
C ILE A 278 1.86 -5.76 9.40
N ASP A 279 1.77 -4.93 10.44
CA ASP A 279 2.48 -3.66 10.54
C ASP A 279 3.99 -3.92 10.73
N LYS A 280 4.69 -4.18 9.64
CA LYS A 280 6.13 -4.04 9.62
C LYS A 280 6.45 -2.64 9.11
N GLN A 281 7.14 -1.85 9.92
CA GLN A 281 7.73 -0.59 9.43
C GLN A 281 8.75 -0.96 8.34
N LEU A 282 8.54 -0.42 7.14
CA LEU A 282 9.53 -0.48 6.07
C LEU A 282 10.67 0.48 6.37
#